data_b7f03b0afced1e763528bb28963885b9
#
_entry.id   b7f03b0afced1e763528bb28963885b9
#
_cell.length_a   1.000
_cell.length_b   1.000
_cell.length_c   1.000
_cell.angle_alpha   90.00
_cell.angle_beta   90.00
_cell.angle_gamma   90.00
#
_symmetry.space_group_name_H-M   'P 1'
#
loop_
_entity.id
_entity.type
_entity.pdbx_description
1 polymer ?
#
loop_
_entity_poly.entity_id
_entity_poly.type
_entity_poly.pdbx_seq_one_letter_code
_entity_poly.pdbx_strand_id
1 'polypeptide(L)'
;MLLFYIRHGDPIYNPDSLTPLGERQAEAVAKRLALYGIDEIYSSTAIRAQLTAKPTSEILKKDVKLLDFCNEIYVWTEFAVDDGDGMDWIFNKPFYKKLFASNEITELGDKWYEHDAVKDYGFEAAINRVNTGLDGFVSEQGYVHNRAERIYQAVSPSDKRVALFAHQGFFISFLSGLLDIPYPIVANHFNICTTGMTVIEFKNEKGISIPKVLTASNDSHLYREGLPTNYIDDIWF
;
A
#
# COMPACT_ATOMS: atom_id res chain seq x y z
N MET A 1 -12.65 -12.89 -0.27
CA MET A 1 -11.97 -12.00 -1.24
C MET A 1 -10.47 -12.09 -1.07
N LEU A 2 -9.72 -11.99 -2.17
CA LEU A 2 -8.28 -11.76 -2.11
C LEU A 2 -7.98 -10.36 -2.65
N LEU A 3 -7.29 -9.54 -1.88
CA LEU A 3 -6.80 -8.23 -2.27
C LEU A 3 -5.30 -8.32 -2.58
N PHE A 4 -4.95 -7.98 -3.81
CA PHE A 4 -3.59 -7.89 -4.30
C PHE A 4 -3.19 -6.41 -4.33
N TYR A 5 -2.33 -6.00 -3.40
CA TYR A 5 -1.72 -4.67 -3.42
C TYR A 5 -0.40 -4.75 -4.19
N ILE A 6 -0.24 -3.91 -5.19
CA ILE A 6 0.94 -3.88 -6.06
C ILE A 6 1.54 -2.46 -6.06
N ARG A 7 2.82 -2.31 -5.74
CA ARG A 7 3.53 -1.05 -5.94
C ARG A 7 3.78 -0.85 -7.43
N HIS A 8 3.75 0.41 -7.91
CA HIS A 8 4.14 0.75 -9.28
C HIS A 8 5.55 0.23 -9.63
N GLY A 9 5.83 0.06 -10.93
CA GLY A 9 7.16 -0.27 -11.47
C GLY A 9 8.17 0.84 -11.24
N ASP A 10 9.42 0.59 -11.61
CA ASP A 10 10.52 1.55 -11.47
C ASP A 10 10.15 2.91 -12.11
N PRO A 11 10.14 4.03 -11.34
CA PRO A 11 9.51 5.28 -11.76
C PRO A 11 10.45 6.29 -12.36
N ILE A 12 9.89 7.11 -13.24
CA ILE A 12 10.34 8.47 -13.52
C ILE A 12 9.36 9.42 -12.83
N TYR A 13 9.86 10.35 -12.00
CA TYR A 13 8.99 11.26 -11.26
C TYR A 13 8.66 12.55 -12.01
N ASN A 14 9.49 12.95 -12.98
CA ASN A 14 9.26 14.16 -13.78
C ASN A 14 9.75 13.98 -15.24
N PRO A 15 8.82 13.89 -16.23
CA PRO A 15 7.38 13.73 -16.04
C PRO A 15 7.03 12.39 -15.41
N ASP A 16 5.90 12.31 -14.68
CA ASP A 16 5.45 11.07 -14.00
C ASP A 16 5.24 9.95 -15.03
N SER A 17 6.04 8.88 -14.92
CA SER A 17 6.07 7.76 -15.86
C SER A 17 6.78 6.54 -15.27
N LEU A 18 7.02 5.53 -16.11
CA LEU A 18 7.90 4.39 -15.81
C LEU A 18 9.20 4.50 -16.61
N THR A 19 10.29 3.97 -16.05
CA THR A 19 11.50 3.70 -16.80
C THR A 19 11.30 2.49 -17.73
N PRO A 20 12.20 2.23 -18.70
CA PRO A 20 12.16 0.99 -19.48
C PRO A 20 12.21 -0.28 -18.61
N LEU A 21 12.87 -0.22 -17.44
CA LEU A 21 12.85 -1.29 -16.46
C LEU A 21 11.46 -1.42 -15.84
N GLY A 22 10.84 -0.30 -15.44
CA GLY A 22 9.51 -0.27 -14.85
C GLY A 22 8.43 -0.81 -15.79
N GLU A 23 8.53 -0.55 -17.08
CA GLU A 23 7.64 -1.12 -18.10
C GLU A 23 7.76 -2.66 -18.16
N ARG A 24 8.99 -3.19 -18.17
CA ARG A 24 9.23 -4.64 -18.13
C ARG A 24 8.75 -5.28 -16.82
N GLN A 25 8.90 -4.59 -15.69
CA GLN A 25 8.37 -5.02 -14.40
C GLN A 25 6.83 -5.07 -14.41
N ALA A 26 6.18 -4.08 -15.03
CA ALA A 26 4.73 -4.04 -15.21
C ALA A 26 4.22 -5.22 -16.05
N GLU A 27 4.91 -5.57 -17.15
CA GLU A 27 4.60 -6.76 -17.95
C GLU A 27 4.78 -8.06 -17.16
N ALA A 28 5.85 -8.16 -16.36
CA ALA A 28 6.12 -9.34 -15.55
C ALA A 28 5.03 -9.58 -14.48
N VAL A 29 4.62 -8.54 -13.75
CA VAL A 29 3.53 -8.67 -12.77
C VAL A 29 2.19 -8.94 -13.44
N ALA A 30 1.94 -8.38 -14.62
CA ALA A 30 0.71 -8.63 -15.39
C ALA A 30 0.56 -10.10 -15.80
N LYS A 31 1.64 -10.74 -16.28
CA LYS A 31 1.64 -12.18 -16.58
C LYS A 31 1.28 -13.02 -15.35
N ARG A 32 1.79 -12.63 -14.18
CA ARG A 32 1.49 -13.31 -12.93
C ARG A 32 0.04 -13.11 -12.50
N LEU A 33 -0.47 -11.89 -12.54
CA LEU A 33 -1.85 -11.56 -12.18
C LEU A 33 -2.86 -12.22 -13.13
N ALA A 34 -2.50 -12.36 -14.41
CA ALA A 34 -3.32 -13.10 -15.38
C ALA A 34 -3.54 -14.56 -14.99
N LEU A 35 -2.51 -15.22 -14.41
CA LEU A 35 -2.64 -16.59 -13.91
C LEU A 35 -3.58 -16.70 -12.69
N TYR A 36 -3.66 -15.65 -11.88
CA TYR A 36 -4.61 -15.60 -10.76
C TYR A 36 -6.05 -15.33 -11.22
N GLY A 37 -6.23 -14.66 -12.35
CA GLY A 37 -7.57 -14.31 -12.86
C GLY A 37 -8.22 -13.22 -12.03
N ILE A 38 -7.62 -12.03 -12.03
CA ILE A 38 -8.12 -10.84 -11.30
C ILE A 38 -9.50 -10.44 -11.82
N ASP A 39 -10.44 -10.18 -10.91
CA ASP A 39 -11.82 -9.81 -11.23
C ASP A 39 -12.00 -8.31 -11.42
N GLU A 40 -11.35 -7.50 -10.58
CA GLU A 40 -11.42 -6.04 -10.61
C GLU A 40 -10.03 -5.44 -10.47
N ILE A 41 -9.76 -4.39 -11.25
CA ILE A 41 -8.48 -3.69 -11.26
C ILE A 41 -8.71 -2.24 -10.85
N TYR A 42 -7.98 -1.83 -9.82
CA TYR A 42 -7.95 -0.46 -9.33
C TYR A 42 -6.54 0.11 -9.42
N SER A 43 -6.44 1.41 -9.61
CA SER A 43 -5.15 2.11 -9.63
C SER A 43 -5.26 3.48 -8.98
N SER A 44 -4.18 3.90 -8.36
CA SER A 44 -3.95 5.31 -8.04
C SER A 44 -4.08 6.16 -9.31
N THR A 45 -4.45 7.44 -9.13
CA THR A 45 -4.52 8.43 -10.21
C THR A 45 -3.13 8.87 -10.73
N ALA A 46 -2.03 8.52 -10.06
CA ALA A 46 -0.67 8.79 -10.54
C ALA A 46 -0.36 7.97 -11.81
N ILE A 47 0.30 8.59 -12.80
CA ILE A 47 0.55 8.00 -14.13
C ILE A 47 1.37 6.71 -14.01
N ARG A 48 2.45 6.69 -13.20
CA ARG A 48 3.28 5.49 -13.01
C ARG A 48 2.49 4.28 -12.49
N ALA A 49 1.48 4.49 -11.63
CA ALA A 49 0.62 3.41 -11.15
C ALA A 49 -0.33 2.91 -12.24
N GLN A 50 -0.92 3.81 -13.01
CA GLN A 50 -1.77 3.48 -14.14
C GLN A 50 -1.01 2.73 -15.23
N LEU A 51 0.21 3.16 -15.57
CA LEU A 51 1.08 2.48 -16.54
C LEU A 51 1.46 1.07 -16.05
N THR A 52 1.64 0.87 -14.73
CA THR A 52 1.89 -0.45 -14.17
C THR A 52 0.65 -1.36 -14.25
N ALA A 53 -0.54 -0.81 -14.06
CA ALA A 53 -1.80 -1.55 -14.16
C ALA A 53 -2.17 -1.92 -15.61
N LYS A 54 -1.75 -1.11 -16.58
CA LYS A 54 -2.16 -1.19 -17.99
C LYS A 54 -1.94 -2.58 -18.61
N PRO A 55 -0.76 -3.23 -18.54
CA PRO A 55 -0.58 -4.57 -19.12
C PRO A 55 -1.52 -5.61 -18.51
N THR A 56 -1.82 -5.50 -17.21
CA THR A 56 -2.79 -6.40 -16.55
C THR A 56 -4.20 -6.21 -17.12
N SER A 57 -4.62 -4.95 -17.29
CA SER A 57 -5.90 -4.58 -17.90
C SER A 57 -6.04 -5.12 -19.32
N GLU A 58 -5.00 -4.96 -20.14
CA GLU A 58 -4.99 -5.42 -21.55
C GLU A 58 -5.08 -6.94 -21.66
N ILE A 59 -4.29 -7.69 -20.86
CA ILE A 59 -4.31 -9.16 -20.86
C ILE A 59 -5.67 -9.69 -20.41
N LEU A 60 -6.23 -9.14 -19.34
CA LEU A 60 -7.48 -9.60 -18.76
C LEU A 60 -8.72 -9.01 -19.42
N LYS A 61 -8.55 -8.00 -20.28
CA LYS A 61 -9.64 -7.24 -20.94
C LYS A 61 -10.61 -6.66 -19.92
N LYS A 62 -10.07 -6.00 -18.89
CA LYS A 62 -10.81 -5.38 -17.79
C LYS A 62 -10.40 -3.92 -17.65
N ASP A 63 -11.36 -3.07 -17.36
CA ASP A 63 -11.13 -1.63 -17.14
C ASP A 63 -10.39 -1.42 -15.81
N VAL A 64 -9.56 -0.37 -15.78
CA VAL A 64 -8.91 0.12 -14.56
C VAL A 64 -9.77 1.20 -13.94
N LYS A 65 -10.23 0.98 -12.70
CA LYS A 65 -10.95 1.98 -11.91
C LYS A 65 -9.94 2.84 -11.14
N LEU A 66 -10.04 4.15 -11.28
CA LEU A 66 -9.13 5.07 -10.62
C LEU A 66 -9.61 5.43 -9.21
N LEU A 67 -8.70 5.40 -8.25
CA LEU A 67 -8.93 5.76 -6.85
C LEU A 67 -7.99 6.91 -6.47
N ASP A 68 -8.53 8.09 -6.30
CA ASP A 68 -7.73 9.28 -6.00
C ASP A 68 -7.15 9.26 -4.58
N PHE A 69 -7.87 8.69 -3.60
CA PHE A 69 -7.43 8.66 -2.20
C PHE A 69 -6.08 7.96 -1.98
N CYS A 70 -5.67 7.07 -2.91
CA CYS A 70 -4.40 6.35 -2.85
C CYS A 70 -3.28 7.02 -3.67
N ASN A 71 -3.48 8.26 -4.18
CA ASN A 71 -2.41 9.00 -4.83
C ASN A 71 -1.33 9.39 -3.81
N GLU A 72 -0.07 9.08 -4.13
CA GLU A 72 1.06 9.25 -3.22
C GLU A 72 1.36 10.70 -2.86
N ILE A 73 0.95 11.65 -3.71
CA ILE A 73 1.18 13.07 -3.44
C ILE A 73 0.55 13.52 -2.11
N TYR A 74 -0.62 12.97 -1.77
CA TYR A 74 -1.29 13.30 -0.52
C TYR A 74 -0.50 12.78 0.68
N VAL A 75 -0.16 11.49 0.68
CA VAL A 75 0.62 10.92 1.79
C VAL A 75 2.04 11.47 1.86
N TRP A 76 2.66 11.85 0.72
CA TRP A 76 3.91 12.58 0.72
C TRP A 76 3.78 13.91 1.45
N THR A 77 2.78 14.72 1.10
CA THR A 77 2.55 16.03 1.74
C THR A 77 2.26 15.90 3.24
N GLU A 78 1.63 14.79 3.65
CA GLU A 78 1.20 14.56 5.02
C GLU A 78 2.26 13.89 5.89
N PHE A 79 3.12 13.03 5.33
CA PHE A 79 4.08 12.20 6.09
C PHE A 79 5.55 12.48 5.78
N ALA A 80 5.84 13.40 4.87
CA ALA A 80 7.21 13.88 4.70
C ALA A 80 7.49 15.00 5.73
N VAL A 81 8.69 14.97 6.30
CA VAL A 81 9.15 15.94 7.30
C VAL A 81 10.53 16.46 6.94
N ASP A 82 10.78 17.73 7.31
CA ASP A 82 12.10 18.32 7.26
C ASP A 82 12.63 18.47 8.69
N ASP A 83 13.71 17.76 8.99
CA ASP A 83 14.39 17.79 10.29
C ASP A 83 15.70 18.59 10.27
N GLY A 84 15.89 19.40 9.21
CA GLY A 84 17.10 20.20 8.97
C GLY A 84 18.04 19.57 7.94
N ASP A 85 17.85 18.29 7.59
CA ASP A 85 18.60 17.57 6.54
C ASP A 85 17.80 17.42 5.24
N GLY A 86 16.77 18.28 5.05
CA GLY A 86 15.89 18.27 3.89
C GLY A 86 14.62 17.44 4.08
N MET A 87 13.72 17.61 3.13
CA MET A 87 12.41 16.93 3.13
C MET A 87 12.56 15.47 2.75
N ASP A 88 12.09 14.55 3.60
CA ASP A 88 12.00 13.12 3.30
C ASP A 88 10.85 12.48 4.10
N TRP A 89 10.50 11.25 3.75
CA TRP A 89 9.55 10.47 4.50
C TRP A 89 9.94 10.37 5.98
N ILE A 90 9.00 10.58 6.89
CA ILE A 90 9.25 10.47 8.34
C ILE A 90 9.90 9.12 8.71
N PHE A 91 9.50 8.04 8.02
CA PHE A 91 10.04 6.70 8.27
C PHE A 91 11.47 6.48 7.70
N ASN A 92 12.02 7.42 6.93
CA ASN A 92 13.43 7.39 6.49
C ASN A 92 14.34 8.12 7.47
N LYS A 93 13.80 9.07 8.25
CA LYS A 93 14.58 9.92 9.17
C LYS A 93 15.03 9.14 10.41
N PRO A 94 16.34 9.09 10.72
CA PRO A 94 16.88 8.29 11.82
C PRO A 94 16.27 8.60 13.18
N PHE A 95 16.01 9.88 13.46
CA PHE A 95 15.38 10.31 14.71
C PHE A 95 14.00 9.67 14.87
N TYR A 96 13.15 9.74 13.83
CA TYR A 96 11.78 9.20 13.89
C TYR A 96 11.75 7.68 13.86
N LYS A 97 12.68 7.03 13.16
CA LYS A 97 12.83 5.55 13.25
C LYS A 97 13.05 5.10 14.68
N LYS A 98 13.97 5.78 15.40
CA LYS A 98 14.25 5.48 16.80
C LYS A 98 13.04 5.80 17.70
N LEU A 99 12.39 6.94 17.47
CA LEU A 99 11.18 7.33 18.19
C LEU A 99 10.06 6.28 18.00
N PHE A 100 9.79 5.86 16.77
CA PHE A 100 8.77 4.88 16.44
C PHE A 100 9.02 3.50 17.08
N ALA A 101 10.27 3.18 17.37
CA ALA A 101 10.65 1.95 18.08
C ALA A 101 10.65 2.10 19.61
N SER A 102 10.32 3.28 20.15
CA SER A 102 10.34 3.53 21.60
C SER A 102 9.12 2.97 22.31
N ASN A 103 9.27 2.73 23.63
CA ASN A 103 8.14 2.35 24.48
C ASN A 103 7.08 3.46 24.56
N GLU A 104 7.48 4.72 24.54
CA GLU A 104 6.59 5.88 24.58
C GLU A 104 5.58 5.85 23.43
N ILE A 105 6.04 5.60 22.22
CA ILE A 105 5.16 5.46 21.03
C ILE A 105 4.34 4.17 21.10
N THR A 106 4.94 3.08 21.54
CA THR A 106 4.25 1.77 21.67
C THR A 106 3.08 1.85 22.66
N GLU A 107 3.24 2.55 23.78
CA GLU A 107 2.21 2.75 24.79
C GLU A 107 1.06 3.63 24.29
N LEU A 108 1.31 4.60 23.43
CA LEU A 108 0.28 5.41 22.79
C LEU A 108 -0.53 4.62 21.73
N GLY A 109 0.06 3.57 21.14
CA GLY A 109 -0.62 2.70 20.18
C GLY A 109 -1.17 3.48 18.99
N ASP A 110 -2.47 3.40 18.72
CA ASP A 110 -3.13 4.09 17.61
C ASP A 110 -3.07 5.62 17.72
N LYS A 111 -2.81 6.15 18.93
CA LYS A 111 -2.68 7.59 19.21
C LYS A 111 -1.23 8.10 19.21
N TRP A 112 -0.33 7.37 18.57
CA TRP A 112 1.09 7.72 18.48
C TRP A 112 1.34 9.18 18.06
N TYR A 113 0.44 9.77 17.28
CA TYR A 113 0.48 11.16 16.80
C TYR A 113 0.23 12.19 17.91
N GLU A 114 -0.21 11.79 19.12
CA GLU A 114 -0.33 12.67 20.29
C GLU A 114 1.02 12.88 21.00
N HIS A 115 2.08 12.14 20.63
CA HIS A 115 3.41 12.29 21.19
C HIS A 115 4.00 13.68 20.90
N ASP A 116 4.64 14.30 21.90
CA ASP A 116 5.17 15.67 21.84
C ASP A 116 6.08 15.96 20.62
N ALA A 117 6.86 14.98 20.19
CA ALA A 117 7.76 15.12 19.04
C ALA A 117 7.04 15.14 17.68
N VAL A 118 5.77 14.79 17.60
CA VAL A 118 5.04 14.62 16.33
C VAL A 118 3.65 15.25 16.30
N LYS A 119 3.09 15.67 17.43
CA LYS A 119 1.72 16.17 17.54
C LYS A 119 1.39 17.38 16.65
N ASP A 120 2.39 18.16 16.29
CA ASP A 120 2.20 19.41 15.52
C ASP A 120 2.24 19.17 13.99
N TYR A 121 2.49 17.93 13.52
CA TYR A 121 2.53 17.60 12.09
C TYR A 121 1.17 17.30 11.45
N GLY A 122 0.10 17.13 12.24
CA GLY A 122 -1.24 16.87 11.71
C GLY A 122 -1.47 15.42 11.26
N PHE A 123 -0.70 14.45 11.76
CA PHE A 123 -0.80 13.05 11.38
C PHE A 123 -2.15 12.40 11.67
N GLU A 124 -2.88 12.89 12.69
CA GLU A 124 -4.25 12.42 12.96
C GLU A 124 -5.17 12.64 11.75
N ALA A 125 -5.13 13.84 11.16
CA ALA A 125 -5.93 14.16 9.98
C ALA A 125 -5.53 13.31 8.77
N ALA A 126 -4.22 13.09 8.58
CA ALA A 126 -3.66 12.24 7.53
C ALA A 126 -4.13 10.78 7.65
N ILE A 127 -4.02 10.20 8.84
CA ILE A 127 -4.51 8.84 9.15
C ILE A 127 -6.02 8.74 8.89
N ASN A 128 -6.80 9.70 9.37
CA ASN A 128 -8.25 9.71 9.19
C ASN A 128 -8.65 9.82 7.71
N ARG A 129 -7.94 10.60 6.91
CA ARG A 129 -8.16 10.69 5.46
C ARG A 129 -7.93 9.33 4.78
N VAL A 130 -6.80 8.70 5.06
CA VAL A 130 -6.48 7.38 4.48
C VAL A 130 -7.51 6.34 4.93
N ASN A 131 -7.84 6.30 6.21
CA ASN A 131 -8.82 5.38 6.77
C ASN A 131 -10.21 5.55 6.14
N THR A 132 -10.66 6.79 5.93
CA THR A 132 -11.94 7.08 5.27
C THR A 132 -11.98 6.52 3.84
N GLY A 133 -10.92 6.77 3.05
CA GLY A 133 -10.83 6.24 1.69
C GLY A 133 -10.74 4.71 1.65
N LEU A 134 -9.97 4.13 2.56
CA LEU A 134 -9.82 2.69 2.73
C LEU A 134 -11.14 2.02 3.10
N ASP A 135 -11.85 2.55 4.10
CA ASP A 135 -13.13 2.00 4.56
C ASP A 135 -14.19 2.05 3.46
N GLY A 136 -14.22 3.14 2.68
CA GLY A 136 -15.07 3.25 1.49
C GLY A 136 -14.72 2.17 0.46
N PHE A 137 -13.45 2.03 0.10
CA PHE A 137 -12.97 1.05 -0.86
C PHE A 137 -13.31 -0.40 -0.45
N VAL A 138 -13.05 -0.76 0.82
CA VAL A 138 -13.31 -2.12 1.31
C VAL A 138 -14.80 -2.38 1.48
N SER A 139 -15.60 -1.35 1.83
CA SER A 139 -17.06 -1.43 1.91
C SER A 139 -17.70 -1.72 0.54
N GLU A 140 -17.19 -1.14 -0.55
CA GLU A 140 -17.60 -1.48 -1.92
C GLU A 140 -17.34 -2.95 -2.27
N GLN A 141 -16.36 -3.58 -1.60
CA GLN A 141 -16.06 -5.00 -1.75
C GLN A 141 -16.91 -5.90 -0.84
N GLY A 142 -17.81 -5.33 -0.06
CA GLY A 142 -18.75 -6.05 0.81
C GLY A 142 -18.24 -6.29 2.24
N TYR A 143 -17.25 -5.55 2.69
CA TYR A 143 -16.67 -5.64 4.04
C TYR A 143 -16.69 -4.28 4.72
N VAL A 144 -17.47 -4.13 5.78
CA VAL A 144 -17.59 -2.89 6.56
C VAL A 144 -16.67 -2.95 7.77
N HIS A 145 -15.74 -2.02 7.87
CA HIS A 145 -14.77 -1.97 8.96
C HIS A 145 -15.42 -1.49 10.26
N ASN A 146 -15.34 -2.29 11.30
CA ASN A 146 -15.63 -1.90 12.68
C ASN A 146 -14.31 -1.64 13.41
N ARG A 147 -13.82 -0.41 13.34
CA ARG A 147 -12.52 -0.02 13.91
C ARG A 147 -12.45 -0.16 15.42
N ALA A 148 -13.59 -0.02 16.12
CA ALA A 148 -13.64 -0.17 17.59
C ALA A 148 -13.36 -1.60 18.03
N GLU A 149 -13.79 -2.58 17.25
CA GLU A 149 -13.59 -4.01 17.50
C GLU A 149 -12.42 -4.61 16.69
N ARG A 150 -11.82 -3.84 15.77
CA ARG A 150 -10.74 -4.26 14.88
C ARG A 150 -11.11 -5.47 14.02
N ILE A 151 -12.33 -5.47 13.51
CA ILE A 151 -12.88 -6.51 12.64
C ILE A 151 -13.59 -5.89 11.43
N TYR A 152 -13.82 -6.70 10.41
CA TYR A 152 -14.68 -6.34 9.30
C TYR A 152 -15.97 -7.16 9.35
N GLN A 153 -17.11 -6.50 9.23
CA GLN A 153 -18.40 -7.16 9.01
C GLN A 153 -18.50 -7.56 7.55
N ALA A 154 -18.67 -8.85 7.29
CA ALA A 154 -18.82 -9.39 5.94
C ALA A 154 -20.30 -9.29 5.51
N VAL A 155 -20.69 -8.09 5.05
CA VAL A 155 -22.10 -7.79 4.72
C VAL A 155 -22.53 -8.32 3.34
N SER A 156 -21.58 -8.39 2.39
CA SER A 156 -21.78 -8.98 1.06
C SER A 156 -20.48 -9.63 0.57
N PRO A 157 -20.00 -10.67 1.30
CA PRO A 157 -18.70 -11.28 1.01
C PRO A 157 -18.71 -11.94 -0.36
N SER A 158 -17.55 -11.88 -1.03
CA SER A 158 -17.35 -12.47 -2.35
C SER A 158 -16.00 -13.18 -2.41
N ASP A 159 -15.84 -14.07 -3.42
CA ASP A 159 -14.57 -14.73 -3.71
C ASP A 159 -13.73 -13.96 -4.74
N LYS A 160 -14.05 -12.68 -4.95
CA LYS A 160 -13.33 -11.80 -5.89
C LYS A 160 -11.84 -11.73 -5.59
N ARG A 161 -11.08 -11.57 -6.66
CA ARG A 161 -9.66 -11.23 -6.67
C ARG A 161 -9.52 -9.80 -7.16
N VAL A 162 -9.18 -8.91 -6.28
CA VAL A 162 -9.12 -7.46 -6.52
C VAL A 162 -7.66 -7.02 -6.53
N ALA A 163 -7.21 -6.36 -7.59
CA ALA A 163 -5.88 -5.79 -7.68
C ALA A 163 -5.93 -4.27 -7.47
N LEU A 164 -5.06 -3.75 -6.60
CA LEU A 164 -4.86 -2.32 -6.36
C LEU A 164 -3.40 -1.96 -6.67
N PHE A 165 -3.19 -1.14 -7.70
CA PHE A 165 -1.89 -0.59 -8.06
C PHE A 165 -1.69 0.78 -7.42
N ALA A 166 -0.69 0.90 -6.56
CA ALA A 166 -0.43 2.13 -5.82
C ALA A 166 1.07 2.32 -5.51
N HIS A 167 1.44 2.78 -4.33
CA HIS A 167 2.76 3.33 -4.02
C HIS A 167 3.31 2.78 -2.71
N GLN A 168 4.61 3.01 -2.46
CA GLN A 168 5.26 2.57 -1.21
C GLN A 168 4.82 3.40 0.00
N GLY A 169 4.85 4.72 -0.08
CA GLY A 169 4.48 5.56 1.07
C GLY A 169 3.01 5.36 1.44
N PHE A 170 2.14 5.26 0.44
CA PHE A 170 0.73 4.93 0.66
C PHE A 170 0.55 3.51 1.24
N PHE A 171 1.37 2.51 0.83
CA PHE A 171 1.31 1.14 1.36
C PHE A 171 1.42 1.08 2.88
N ILE A 172 2.29 1.90 3.46
CA ILE A 172 2.51 1.94 4.91
C ILE A 172 1.23 2.39 5.63
N SER A 173 0.63 3.50 5.21
CA SER A 173 -0.61 4.00 5.79
C SER A 173 -1.79 3.07 5.51
N PHE A 174 -1.85 2.51 4.29
CA PHE A 174 -2.87 1.55 3.87
C PHE A 174 -2.83 0.27 4.72
N LEU A 175 -1.65 -0.32 4.88
CA LEU A 175 -1.48 -1.57 5.64
C LEU A 175 -1.77 -1.34 7.14
N SER A 176 -1.35 -0.19 7.69
CA SER A 176 -1.67 0.23 9.05
C SER A 176 -3.19 0.29 9.25
N GLY A 177 -3.90 1.03 8.42
CA GLY A 177 -5.36 1.20 8.52
C GLY A 177 -6.16 -0.06 8.22
N LEU A 178 -5.66 -0.93 7.32
CA LEU A 178 -6.32 -2.17 6.93
C LEU A 178 -6.24 -3.25 8.02
N LEU A 179 -5.11 -3.33 8.73
CA LEU A 179 -4.83 -4.37 9.71
C LEU A 179 -4.98 -3.88 11.15
N ASP A 180 -5.35 -2.61 11.37
CA ASP A 180 -5.39 -1.97 12.68
C ASP A 180 -4.06 -2.12 13.46
N ILE A 181 -2.94 -2.01 12.73
CA ILE A 181 -1.58 -1.98 13.30
C ILE A 181 -1.12 -0.52 13.36
N PRO A 182 -0.65 -0.01 14.52
CA PRO A 182 -0.17 1.36 14.60
C PRO A 182 0.85 1.72 13.51
N TYR A 183 0.67 2.86 12.86
CA TYR A 183 1.51 3.32 11.73
C TYR A 183 3.02 3.23 12.03
N PRO A 184 3.55 3.61 13.22
CA PRO A 184 4.97 3.49 13.52
C PRO A 184 5.52 2.07 13.38
N ILE A 185 4.73 1.06 13.71
CA ILE A 185 5.12 -0.34 13.58
C ILE A 185 5.25 -0.72 12.11
N VAL A 186 4.23 -0.39 11.30
CA VAL A 186 4.28 -0.67 9.87
C VAL A 186 5.43 0.09 9.20
N ALA A 187 5.60 1.37 9.52
CA ALA A 187 6.61 2.26 8.97
C ALA A 187 8.05 1.75 9.22
N ASN A 188 8.32 1.19 10.39
CA ASN A 188 9.64 0.69 10.74
C ASN A 188 9.95 -0.72 10.22
N HIS A 189 8.93 -1.54 9.93
CA HIS A 189 9.15 -2.98 9.73
C HIS A 189 8.68 -3.52 8.39
N PHE A 190 7.92 -2.73 7.60
CA PHE A 190 7.39 -3.18 6.32
C PHE A 190 7.84 -2.28 5.18
N ASN A 191 8.17 -2.92 4.08
CA ASN A 191 8.48 -2.25 2.82
C ASN A 191 7.88 -3.04 1.66
N ILE A 192 7.80 -2.42 0.48
CA ILE A 192 7.35 -3.06 -0.74
C ILE A 192 8.23 -2.63 -1.91
N CYS A 193 8.85 -3.60 -2.60
CA CYS A 193 9.68 -3.34 -3.78
C CYS A 193 8.84 -2.92 -5.00
N THR A 194 9.48 -2.40 -6.05
CA THR A 194 8.80 -2.07 -7.31
C THR A 194 8.11 -3.30 -7.89
N THR A 195 6.86 -3.16 -8.27
CA THR A 195 5.92 -4.24 -8.62
C THR A 195 5.77 -5.36 -7.59
N GLY A 196 6.38 -5.21 -6.41
CA GLY A 196 6.16 -6.13 -5.30
C GLY A 196 4.67 -6.27 -5.01
N MET A 197 4.25 -7.49 -4.73
CA MET A 197 2.85 -7.83 -4.53
C MET A 197 2.62 -8.33 -3.11
N THR A 198 1.73 -7.66 -2.39
CA THR A 198 1.22 -8.10 -1.09
C THR A 198 -0.19 -8.64 -1.28
N VAL A 199 -0.43 -9.88 -0.84
CA VAL A 199 -1.74 -10.53 -0.96
C VAL A 199 -2.38 -10.62 0.40
N ILE A 200 -3.61 -10.11 0.51
CA ILE A 200 -4.37 -10.04 1.75
C ILE A 200 -5.70 -10.78 1.55
N GLU A 201 -5.96 -11.74 2.42
CA GLU A 201 -7.20 -12.50 2.43
C GLU A 201 -8.23 -11.87 3.35
N PHE A 202 -9.45 -11.70 2.85
CA PHE A 202 -10.66 -11.42 3.61
C PHE A 202 -11.54 -12.68 3.59
N LYS A 203 -11.38 -13.51 4.61
CA LYS A 203 -12.16 -14.73 4.77
C LYS A 203 -13.40 -14.44 5.60
N ASN A 204 -14.58 -14.77 5.04
CA ASN A 204 -15.81 -14.67 5.83
C ASN A 204 -15.90 -15.84 6.83
N GLU A 205 -15.90 -15.53 8.11
CA GLU A 205 -16.07 -16.49 9.19
C GLU A 205 -17.32 -16.10 10.00
N LYS A 206 -18.47 -16.63 9.59
CA LYS A 206 -19.77 -16.39 10.25
C LYS A 206 -20.19 -14.90 10.32
N GLY A 207 -19.95 -14.17 9.26
CA GLY A 207 -20.34 -12.75 9.15
C GLY A 207 -19.24 -11.76 9.54
N ILE A 208 -18.09 -12.23 10.00
CA ILE A 208 -16.92 -11.39 10.28
C ILE A 208 -15.72 -11.80 9.43
N SER A 209 -14.77 -10.88 9.27
CA SER A 209 -13.48 -11.13 8.64
C SER A 209 -12.39 -10.38 9.40
N ILE A 210 -11.26 -11.04 9.63
CA ILE A 210 -10.02 -10.41 10.08
C ILE A 210 -9.02 -10.60 8.95
N PRO A 211 -8.59 -9.51 8.29
CA PRO A 211 -7.68 -9.59 7.15
C PRO A 211 -6.37 -10.27 7.51
N LYS A 212 -5.89 -11.16 6.64
CA LYS A 212 -4.62 -11.86 6.82
C LYS A 212 -3.69 -11.63 5.65
N VAL A 213 -2.47 -11.18 5.90
CA VAL A 213 -1.42 -11.10 4.90
C VAL A 213 -0.90 -12.51 4.61
N LEU A 214 -1.12 -12.99 3.40
CA LEU A 214 -0.67 -14.31 2.94
C LEU A 214 0.76 -14.26 2.41
N THR A 215 1.14 -13.14 1.81
CA THR A 215 2.51 -12.85 1.34
C THR A 215 2.72 -11.34 1.30
N ALA A 216 3.93 -10.87 1.60
CA ALA A 216 4.30 -9.46 1.60
C ALA A 216 5.42 -9.21 0.58
N SER A 217 5.29 -8.11 -0.20
CA SER A 217 6.30 -7.65 -1.17
C SER A 217 6.86 -8.76 -2.06
N ASN A 218 6.05 -9.71 -2.49
CA ASN A 218 6.52 -10.84 -3.28
C ASN A 218 6.82 -10.41 -4.72
N ASP A 219 8.05 -10.64 -5.14
CA ASP A 219 8.64 -10.22 -6.42
C ASP A 219 9.03 -11.40 -7.34
N SER A 220 8.58 -12.60 -7.05
CA SER A 220 8.98 -13.81 -7.79
C SER A 220 8.73 -13.74 -9.31
N HIS A 221 7.85 -12.86 -9.77
CA HIS A 221 7.65 -12.57 -11.19
C HIS A 221 8.86 -11.86 -11.82
N LEU A 222 9.60 -11.03 -11.05
CA LEU A 222 10.81 -10.40 -11.51
C LEU A 222 11.92 -11.43 -11.70
N TYR A 223 12.13 -12.29 -10.70
CA TYR A 223 13.10 -13.38 -10.80
C TYR A 223 12.81 -14.29 -12.01
N ARG A 224 11.53 -14.63 -12.24
CA ARG A 224 11.12 -15.47 -13.37
C ARG A 224 11.47 -14.86 -14.73
N GLU A 225 11.37 -13.55 -14.87
CA GLU A 225 11.63 -12.82 -16.11
C GLU A 225 13.09 -12.32 -16.20
N GLY A 226 13.96 -12.69 -15.23
CA GLY A 226 15.35 -12.26 -15.17
C GLY A 226 15.51 -10.75 -14.97
N LEU A 227 14.59 -10.15 -14.21
CA LEU A 227 14.60 -8.73 -13.90
C LEU A 227 15.18 -8.51 -12.49
N PRO A 228 15.95 -7.43 -12.28
CA PRO A 228 16.46 -7.11 -10.97
C PRO A 228 15.35 -6.74 -10.00
N THR A 229 15.52 -7.14 -8.74
CA THR A 229 14.70 -6.65 -7.62
C THR A 229 15.41 -5.50 -6.94
N ASN A 230 14.66 -4.41 -6.73
CA ASN A 230 15.12 -3.26 -5.97
C ASN A 230 14.41 -3.25 -4.61
N TYR A 231 15.10 -3.64 -3.54
CA TYR A 231 14.55 -3.61 -2.18
C TYR A 231 14.75 -2.25 -1.51
N ILE A 232 15.93 -1.68 -1.68
CA ILE A 232 16.34 -0.36 -1.21
C ILE A 232 17.27 0.19 -2.28
N ASP A 233 17.42 1.47 -2.37
CA ASP A 233 18.13 2.18 -3.44
C ASP A 233 19.59 1.68 -3.68
N ASP A 234 20.20 1.00 -2.71
CA ASP A 234 21.61 0.60 -2.76
C ASP A 234 21.84 -0.89 -3.04
N ILE A 235 20.82 -1.74 -3.10
CA ILE A 235 20.98 -3.19 -3.30
C ILE A 235 20.20 -3.67 -4.51
N TRP A 236 20.91 -4.01 -5.57
CA TRP A 236 20.38 -4.59 -6.80
C TRP A 236 20.80 -6.05 -6.92
N PHE A 237 19.87 -6.93 -7.26
CA PHE A 237 20.12 -8.35 -7.53
C PHE A 237 19.78 -8.70 -8.97
#